data_c7666dc0615bcf129f1c7d3658244b78
#
_entry.id   c7666dc0615bcf129f1c7d3658244b78
#
_cell.length_a   1.000
_cell.length_b   1.000
_cell.length_c   1.000
_cell.angle_alpha   90.00
_cell.angle_beta   90.00
_cell.angle_gamma   90.00
#
_symmetry.space_group_name_H-M   'P 1'
#
loop_
_entity.id
_entity.type
_entity.pdbx_description
1 polymer ?
#
loop_
_entity_poly.entity_id
_entity_poly.type
_entity_poly.pdbx_seq_one_letter_code
_entity_poly.pdbx_strand_id
1 'polypeptide(L)'
;MALSYEVKEFSTFGKCVCIENGAMELYVTVDRGPRIIKLNLVGKQNMMFNDDALAIYHDEPNLQDMFGKGARWNICGGHRFWVSPEKHPETYYPDNAPVAYTVEHNVFTFYAPKQIFTGWQETLIITVDETEAKASVKHVLTNMSDRTQTGAIWGLNVTDKGGRAFVKQANEDTGLLANRTLMLWPYNVMTDKRFYMDDTYVGLAQDVHAELPFKIGSNNTAGVAVCLNHGTAFRITTSYLPGASYPDNGCSVEMYSCANFLEVETLSPLYTLKPGEACEHIENWELFEEDSADIKDLHKYFL
;
A
#
# COMPACT_ATOMS: atom_id res chain seq x y z
N MET A 1 -21.79 12.24 11.00
CA MET A 1 -22.86 11.34 10.49
C MET A 1 -22.56 9.93 11.00
N ALA A 2 -23.57 9.07 11.13
CA ALA A 2 -23.30 7.67 11.46
C ALA A 2 -22.63 6.96 10.27
N LEU A 3 -21.88 5.91 10.55
CA LEU A 3 -21.26 5.06 9.52
C LEU A 3 -22.34 4.57 8.54
N SER A 4 -22.10 4.75 7.26
CA SER A 4 -22.98 4.33 6.17
C SER A 4 -22.17 3.89 4.97
N TYR A 5 -22.78 3.12 4.09
CA TYR A 5 -22.17 2.77 2.80
C TYR A 5 -23.23 2.70 1.70
N GLU A 6 -22.79 2.91 0.49
CA GLU A 6 -23.57 2.69 -0.73
C GLU A 6 -22.68 2.11 -1.83
N VAL A 7 -23.29 1.50 -2.84
CA VAL A 7 -22.58 1.04 -4.04
C VAL A 7 -22.91 1.96 -5.20
N LYS A 8 -21.89 2.61 -5.76
CA LYS A 8 -22.05 3.54 -6.89
C LYS A 8 -20.85 3.48 -7.83
N GLU A 9 -21.05 3.95 -9.05
CA GLU A 9 -19.95 4.16 -10.01
C GLU A 9 -19.01 5.25 -9.50
N PHE A 10 -17.72 4.99 -9.65
CA PHE A 10 -16.67 5.96 -9.33
C PHE A 10 -15.65 6.05 -10.47
N SER A 11 -15.67 7.17 -11.19
CA SER A 11 -14.79 7.42 -12.33
C SER A 11 -14.81 6.27 -13.36
N THR A 12 -13.66 5.87 -13.86
CA THR A 12 -13.47 4.75 -14.81
C THR A 12 -13.23 3.41 -14.13
N PHE A 13 -13.26 3.38 -12.79
CA PHE A 13 -12.97 2.17 -12.01
C PHE A 13 -14.18 1.25 -11.84
N GLY A 14 -15.37 1.69 -12.29
CA GLY A 14 -16.62 0.96 -12.16
C GLY A 14 -17.24 1.12 -10.77
N LYS A 15 -18.00 0.13 -10.33
CA LYS A 15 -18.68 0.15 -9.03
C LYS A 15 -17.69 0.06 -7.88
N CYS A 16 -17.98 0.87 -6.86
CA CYS A 16 -17.26 0.88 -5.60
C CYS A 16 -18.23 0.77 -4.42
N VAL A 17 -17.82 0.08 -3.38
CA VAL A 17 -18.42 0.22 -2.04
C VAL A 17 -17.86 1.50 -1.44
N CYS A 18 -18.71 2.50 -1.31
CA CYS A 18 -18.37 3.85 -0.83
C CYS A 18 -18.79 3.96 0.62
N ILE A 19 -17.82 4.06 1.51
CA ILE A 19 -18.00 4.06 2.97
C ILE A 19 -17.74 5.46 3.49
N GLU A 20 -18.62 5.97 4.35
CA GLU A 20 -18.50 7.28 5.00
C GLU A 20 -18.98 7.20 6.45
N ASN A 21 -18.23 7.81 7.38
CA ASN A 21 -18.56 7.86 8.80
C ASN A 21 -18.69 9.31 9.35
N GLY A 22 -18.70 10.30 8.45
CA GLY A 22 -18.74 11.72 8.82
C GLY A 22 -17.39 12.36 9.15
N ALA A 23 -16.33 11.55 9.37
CA ALA A 23 -14.97 12.02 9.54
C ALA A 23 -14.12 11.73 8.29
N MET A 24 -14.31 10.58 7.66
CA MET A 24 -13.58 10.18 6.44
C MET A 24 -14.49 9.50 5.43
N GLU A 25 -14.01 9.47 4.18
CA GLU A 25 -14.54 8.70 3.06
C GLU A 25 -13.50 7.67 2.60
N LEU A 26 -13.95 6.42 2.36
CA LEU A 26 -13.14 5.31 1.88
C LEU A 26 -13.92 4.53 0.83
N TYR A 27 -13.39 4.42 -0.41
CA TYR A 27 -14.07 3.74 -1.51
C TYR A 27 -13.25 2.55 -1.99
N VAL A 28 -13.91 1.39 -2.09
CA VAL A 28 -13.29 0.14 -2.53
C VAL A 28 -13.92 -0.36 -3.81
N THR A 29 -13.12 -0.61 -4.84
CA THR A 29 -13.59 -1.11 -6.14
C THR A 29 -14.10 -2.55 -6.02
N VAL A 30 -15.17 -2.89 -6.75
CA VAL A 30 -15.76 -4.24 -6.80
C VAL A 30 -15.91 -4.79 -8.22
N ASP A 31 -15.81 -3.98 -9.25
CA ASP A 31 -15.78 -4.46 -10.63
C ASP A 31 -14.37 -4.94 -11.04
N ARG A 32 -13.36 -4.62 -10.25
CA ARG A 32 -11.95 -5.03 -10.34
C ARG A 32 -11.27 -4.92 -8.98
N GLY A 33 -10.10 -5.51 -8.80
CA GLY A 33 -9.28 -5.38 -7.61
C GLY A 33 -9.45 -6.51 -6.60
N PRO A 34 -9.67 -6.24 -5.30
CA PRO A 34 -10.10 -4.97 -4.65
C PRO A 34 -9.00 -3.93 -4.54
N ARG A 35 -9.38 -2.64 -4.68
CA ARG A 35 -8.50 -1.49 -4.48
C ARG A 35 -9.19 -0.43 -3.65
N ILE A 36 -8.52 0.15 -2.65
CA ILE A 36 -9.04 1.33 -1.96
C ILE A 36 -8.66 2.55 -2.80
N ILE A 37 -9.59 3.02 -3.64
CA ILE A 37 -9.31 4.02 -4.66
C ILE A 37 -9.53 5.46 -4.16
N LYS A 38 -10.21 5.62 -3.03
CA LYS A 38 -10.41 6.90 -2.37
C LYS A 38 -10.20 6.77 -0.87
N LEU A 39 -9.48 7.73 -0.31
CA LEU A 39 -9.28 7.91 1.12
C LEU A 39 -9.07 9.39 1.41
N ASN A 40 -9.95 10.01 2.16
CA ASN A 40 -9.81 11.43 2.56
C ASN A 40 -10.61 11.74 3.84
N LEU A 41 -10.21 12.79 4.53
CA LEU A 41 -11.08 13.47 5.49
C LEU A 41 -12.26 14.10 4.75
N VAL A 42 -13.44 14.07 5.33
CA VAL A 42 -14.64 14.67 4.72
C VAL A 42 -14.37 16.13 4.36
N GLY A 43 -14.63 16.49 3.11
CA GLY A 43 -14.39 17.83 2.57
C GLY A 43 -12.95 18.13 2.14
N LYS A 44 -12.01 17.21 2.32
CA LYS A 44 -10.63 17.32 1.79
C LYS A 44 -10.49 16.55 0.48
N GLN A 45 -9.39 16.79 -0.23
CA GLN A 45 -9.03 16.09 -1.46
C GLN A 45 -8.65 14.64 -1.17
N ASN A 46 -8.89 13.75 -2.16
CA ASN A 46 -8.48 12.35 -2.10
C ASN A 46 -6.94 12.24 -1.94
N MET A 47 -6.50 11.49 -0.94
CA MET A 47 -5.08 11.19 -0.73
C MET A 47 -4.52 10.20 -1.73
N MET A 48 -5.39 9.36 -2.32
CA MET A 48 -4.99 8.31 -3.25
C MET A 48 -4.84 8.86 -4.67
N PHE A 49 -3.79 8.44 -5.36
CA PHE A 49 -3.63 8.65 -6.78
C PHE A 49 -4.70 7.88 -7.55
N ASN A 50 -5.26 8.49 -8.60
CA ASN A 50 -6.21 7.88 -9.50
C ASN A 50 -5.72 8.03 -10.95
N ASP A 51 -5.48 6.91 -11.63
CA ASP A 51 -5.22 6.87 -13.07
C ASP A 51 -6.56 6.70 -13.82
N ASP A 52 -7.36 7.75 -13.85
CA ASP A 52 -8.68 7.75 -14.50
C ASP A 52 -8.61 7.42 -15.99
N ALA A 53 -7.47 7.66 -16.64
CA ALA A 53 -7.25 7.36 -18.04
C ALA A 53 -6.80 5.90 -18.28
N LEU A 54 -6.50 5.13 -17.23
CA LEU A 54 -5.86 3.81 -17.30
C LEU A 54 -4.63 3.82 -18.22
N ALA A 55 -3.83 4.89 -18.12
CA ALA A 55 -2.70 5.17 -19.00
C ALA A 55 -1.41 4.47 -18.54
N ILE A 56 -1.34 4.09 -17.26
CA ILE A 56 -0.19 3.39 -16.67
C ILE A 56 -0.53 1.91 -16.56
N TYR A 57 0.11 1.11 -17.41
CA TYR A 57 -0.21 -0.32 -17.51
C TYR A 57 0.99 -1.15 -17.96
N HIS A 58 0.88 -2.47 -17.79
CA HIS A 58 1.75 -3.50 -18.34
C HIS A 58 0.94 -4.45 -19.22
N ASP A 59 1.37 -4.66 -20.45
CA ASP A 59 0.80 -5.60 -21.43
C ASP A 59 1.88 -6.20 -22.33
N GLU A 60 3.12 -6.29 -21.84
CA GLU A 60 4.24 -6.82 -22.54
C GLU A 60 4.04 -8.30 -22.94
N PRO A 61 4.77 -8.80 -23.96
CA PRO A 61 4.59 -10.18 -24.45
C PRO A 61 4.69 -11.26 -23.37
N ASN A 62 5.63 -11.15 -22.43
CA ASN A 62 5.81 -12.13 -21.36
C ASN A 62 4.64 -12.14 -20.36
N LEU A 63 3.98 -11.01 -20.13
CA LEU A 63 2.76 -10.94 -19.34
C LEU A 63 1.60 -11.62 -20.06
N GLN A 64 1.45 -11.39 -21.37
CA GLN A 64 0.44 -12.05 -22.20
C GLN A 64 0.73 -13.55 -22.39
N ASP A 65 1.99 -13.97 -22.46
CA ASP A 65 2.39 -15.39 -22.52
C ASP A 65 1.95 -16.11 -21.23
N MET A 66 2.06 -15.46 -20.06
CA MET A 66 1.67 -16.05 -18.79
C MET A 66 0.15 -16.01 -18.56
N PHE A 67 -0.48 -14.86 -18.76
CA PHE A 67 -1.87 -14.61 -18.36
C PHE A 67 -2.88 -14.68 -19.51
N GLY A 68 -2.40 -14.92 -20.74
CA GLY A 68 -3.22 -15.04 -21.94
C GLY A 68 -3.21 -13.79 -22.81
N LYS A 69 -3.55 -14.00 -24.09
CA LYS A 69 -3.57 -12.92 -25.09
C LYS A 69 -4.53 -11.79 -24.67
N GLY A 70 -4.03 -10.56 -24.69
CA GLY A 70 -4.78 -9.37 -24.30
C GLY A 70 -4.79 -9.13 -22.78
N ALA A 71 -4.07 -9.94 -22.00
CA ALA A 71 -3.88 -9.66 -20.59
C ALA A 71 -3.19 -8.31 -20.40
N ARG A 72 -3.70 -7.53 -19.46
CA ARG A 72 -3.20 -6.20 -19.11
C ARG A 72 -3.37 -5.98 -17.62
N TRP A 73 -2.31 -5.58 -16.95
CA TRP A 73 -2.37 -5.06 -15.60
C TRP A 73 -2.39 -3.52 -15.67
N ASN A 74 -3.26 -2.89 -14.89
CA ASN A 74 -3.33 -1.43 -14.79
C ASN A 74 -3.02 -1.00 -13.36
N ILE A 75 -2.26 0.09 -13.18
CA ILE A 75 -2.01 0.60 -11.84
C ILE A 75 -3.29 1.04 -11.13
N CYS A 76 -4.25 1.62 -11.86
CA CYS A 76 -5.47 2.24 -11.34
C CYS A 76 -5.19 3.31 -10.27
N GLY A 77 -4.24 3.05 -9.38
CA GLY A 77 -3.92 3.84 -8.20
C GLY A 77 -4.55 3.27 -6.92
N GLY A 78 -4.59 4.08 -5.88
CA GLY A 78 -5.12 3.68 -4.60
C GLY A 78 -4.27 2.64 -3.87
N HIS A 79 -4.87 2.01 -2.87
CA HIS A 79 -4.21 0.91 -2.16
C HIS A 79 -4.44 -0.40 -2.89
N ARG A 80 -3.38 -1.17 -3.08
CA ARG A 80 -3.41 -2.53 -3.63
C ARG A 80 -2.65 -3.50 -2.73
N PHE A 81 -2.97 -4.77 -2.90
CA PHE A 81 -2.34 -5.89 -2.22
C PHE A 81 -1.54 -6.71 -3.24
N TRP A 82 -0.25 -6.88 -3.00
CA TRP A 82 0.64 -7.72 -3.78
C TRP A 82 1.39 -8.73 -2.92
N VAL A 83 2.12 -9.63 -3.57
CA VAL A 83 3.00 -10.61 -2.91
C VAL A 83 4.45 -10.28 -3.25
N SER A 84 5.26 -10.06 -2.20
CA SER A 84 6.71 -9.85 -2.29
C SER A 84 7.47 -11.18 -2.06
N PRO A 85 8.69 -11.37 -2.63
CA PRO A 85 9.44 -10.45 -3.49
C PRO A 85 8.79 -10.26 -4.87
N GLU A 86 9.00 -9.08 -5.46
CA GLU A 86 8.53 -8.79 -6.81
C GLU A 86 9.10 -9.78 -7.83
N LYS A 87 8.22 -10.34 -8.67
CA LYS A 87 8.56 -11.24 -9.77
C LYS A 87 7.80 -10.84 -11.02
N HIS A 88 8.51 -10.35 -12.01
CA HIS A 88 7.90 -10.03 -13.29
C HIS A 88 7.83 -11.30 -14.18
N PRO A 89 6.65 -11.62 -14.77
CA PRO A 89 5.39 -10.90 -14.73
C PRO A 89 4.42 -11.36 -13.61
N GLU A 90 4.78 -12.34 -12.77
CA GLU A 90 3.87 -12.99 -11.80
C GLU A 90 3.16 -11.99 -10.87
N THR A 91 3.90 -11.00 -10.35
CA THR A 91 3.36 -9.98 -9.43
C THR A 91 2.34 -9.07 -10.12
N TYR A 92 2.46 -8.87 -11.43
CA TYR A 92 1.55 -8.05 -12.25
C TYR A 92 0.32 -8.82 -12.73
N TYR A 93 -0.23 -9.67 -11.85
CA TYR A 93 -1.44 -10.41 -12.16
C TYR A 93 -2.60 -9.46 -12.53
N PRO A 94 -3.26 -9.65 -13.68
CA PRO A 94 -4.38 -8.80 -14.10
C PRO A 94 -5.60 -8.97 -13.21
N ASP A 95 -5.75 -8.12 -12.20
CA ASP A 95 -6.84 -8.10 -11.23
C ASP A 95 -8.10 -7.39 -11.77
N ASN A 96 -8.48 -7.68 -13.00
CA ASN A 96 -9.57 -7.02 -13.72
C ASN A 96 -10.93 -7.74 -13.59
N ALA A 97 -11.02 -8.76 -12.74
CA ALA A 97 -12.26 -9.50 -12.51
C ALA A 97 -13.06 -8.90 -11.33
N PRO A 98 -14.41 -9.07 -11.34
CA PRO A 98 -15.26 -8.64 -10.24
C PRO A 98 -14.88 -9.31 -8.91
N VAL A 99 -15.02 -8.54 -7.83
CA VAL A 99 -14.71 -8.90 -6.44
C VAL A 99 -15.99 -9.19 -5.67
N ALA A 100 -16.09 -10.34 -5.02
CA ALA A 100 -17.16 -10.60 -4.07
C ALA A 100 -16.90 -9.85 -2.76
N TYR A 101 -17.97 -9.40 -2.09
CA TYR A 101 -17.82 -8.75 -0.79
C TYR A 101 -18.97 -9.06 0.15
N THR A 102 -18.71 -8.92 1.45
CA THR A 102 -19.70 -8.98 2.53
C THR A 102 -19.54 -7.77 3.45
N VAL A 103 -20.63 -7.36 4.10
CA VAL A 103 -20.63 -6.28 5.07
C VAL A 103 -21.31 -6.77 6.34
N GLU A 104 -20.62 -6.67 7.48
CA GLU A 104 -21.10 -7.00 8.80
C GLU A 104 -20.80 -5.84 9.74
N HIS A 105 -21.81 -5.04 10.09
CA HIS A 105 -21.67 -3.81 10.87
C HIS A 105 -20.67 -2.83 10.22
N ASN A 106 -19.52 -2.61 10.87
CA ASN A 106 -18.43 -1.75 10.40
C ASN A 106 -17.29 -2.52 9.74
N VAL A 107 -17.48 -3.82 9.45
CA VAL A 107 -16.49 -4.71 8.81
C VAL A 107 -16.89 -4.99 7.37
N PHE A 108 -16.03 -4.66 6.44
CA PHE A 108 -16.19 -4.84 5.00
C PHE A 108 -15.13 -5.83 4.51
N THR A 109 -15.56 -6.99 4.01
CA THR A 109 -14.65 -8.03 3.53
C THR A 109 -14.77 -8.18 2.02
N PHE A 110 -13.63 -8.09 1.32
CA PHE A 110 -13.54 -8.19 -0.13
C PHE A 110 -12.70 -9.42 -0.50
N TYR A 111 -13.25 -10.29 -1.35
CA TYR A 111 -12.63 -11.54 -1.77
C TYR A 111 -12.21 -11.43 -3.23
N ALA A 112 -10.91 -11.25 -3.49
CA ALA A 112 -10.41 -11.37 -4.85
C ALA A 112 -10.56 -12.80 -5.37
N PRO A 113 -10.81 -13.00 -6.67
CA PRO A 113 -10.73 -14.32 -7.25
C PRO A 113 -9.35 -14.94 -7.05
N LYS A 114 -9.29 -16.29 -6.91
CA LYS A 114 -8.02 -17.01 -6.91
C LYS A 114 -7.23 -16.69 -8.18
N GLN A 115 -5.99 -16.30 -8.02
CA GLN A 115 -5.05 -16.12 -9.12
C GLN A 115 -4.70 -17.46 -9.75
N ILE A 116 -5.00 -17.64 -11.05
CA ILE A 116 -4.95 -18.95 -11.70
C ILE A 116 -3.52 -19.52 -11.74
N PHE A 117 -2.51 -18.69 -12.03
CA PHE A 117 -1.13 -19.15 -12.24
C PHE A 117 -0.33 -19.24 -10.95
N THR A 118 -0.48 -18.26 -10.05
CA THR A 118 0.24 -18.22 -8.79
C THR A 118 -0.42 -19.09 -7.74
N GLY A 119 -1.74 -19.26 -7.82
CA GLY A 119 -2.56 -19.94 -6.84
C GLY A 119 -2.77 -19.14 -5.55
N TRP A 120 -2.36 -17.89 -5.50
CA TRP A 120 -2.68 -17.00 -4.39
C TRP A 120 -4.16 -16.56 -4.42
N GLN A 121 -4.74 -16.38 -3.26
CA GLN A 121 -6.00 -15.67 -3.09
C GLN A 121 -5.81 -14.56 -2.06
N GLU A 122 -6.20 -13.37 -2.43
CA GLU A 122 -6.12 -12.15 -1.64
C GLU A 122 -7.49 -11.83 -1.06
N THR A 123 -7.54 -11.59 0.25
CA THR A 123 -8.75 -11.10 0.93
C THR A 123 -8.39 -9.83 1.68
N LEU A 124 -9.19 -8.78 1.47
CA LEU A 124 -9.03 -7.51 2.14
C LEU A 124 -10.19 -7.32 3.13
N ILE A 125 -9.87 -7.16 4.41
CA ILE A 125 -10.85 -6.95 5.47
C ILE A 125 -10.64 -5.56 6.05
N ILE A 126 -11.62 -4.69 5.91
CA ILE A 126 -11.55 -3.30 6.34
C ILE A 126 -12.53 -3.11 7.49
N THR A 127 -12.03 -2.74 8.65
CA THR A 127 -12.84 -2.33 9.78
C THR A 127 -12.74 -0.81 9.91
N VAL A 128 -13.86 -0.11 9.72
CA VAL A 128 -13.91 1.36 9.79
C VAL A 128 -14.40 1.79 11.16
N ASP A 129 -13.72 2.75 11.79
CA ASP A 129 -14.24 3.37 13.01
C ASP A 129 -15.60 4.06 12.73
N GLU A 130 -16.52 4.03 13.68
CA GLU A 130 -17.86 4.57 13.46
C GLU A 130 -17.90 6.10 13.41
N THR A 131 -16.91 6.78 13.97
CA THR A 131 -16.90 8.24 14.20
C THR A 131 -15.58 8.93 13.91
N GLU A 132 -14.46 8.22 14.02
CA GLU A 132 -13.12 8.77 13.83
C GLU A 132 -12.59 8.47 12.43
N ALA A 133 -11.66 9.29 11.95
CA ALA A 133 -11.01 9.07 10.66
C ALA A 133 -9.96 7.96 10.76
N LYS A 134 -10.41 6.75 11.12
CA LYS A 134 -9.58 5.55 11.35
C LYS A 134 -10.18 4.32 10.68
N ALA A 135 -9.30 3.48 10.19
CA ALA A 135 -9.64 2.16 9.67
C ALA A 135 -8.51 1.15 9.96
N SER A 136 -8.88 -0.11 10.18
CA SER A 136 -7.94 -1.23 10.17
C SER A 136 -8.09 -1.97 8.84
N VAL A 137 -7.02 -2.07 8.09
CA VAL A 137 -6.95 -2.75 6.78
C VAL A 137 -6.16 -4.03 6.96
N LYS A 138 -6.85 -5.16 7.04
CA LYS A 138 -6.24 -6.48 7.18
C LYS A 138 -6.17 -7.16 5.81
N HIS A 139 -4.97 -7.54 5.42
CA HIS A 139 -4.66 -8.34 4.26
C HIS A 139 -4.53 -9.80 4.68
N VAL A 140 -5.22 -10.70 4.00
CA VAL A 140 -5.11 -12.14 4.21
C VAL A 140 -4.68 -12.77 2.90
N LEU A 141 -3.50 -13.41 2.89
CA LEU A 141 -2.95 -14.14 1.76
C LEU A 141 -3.12 -15.63 1.99
N THR A 142 -3.91 -16.28 1.14
CA THR A 142 -4.16 -17.74 1.21
C THR A 142 -3.45 -18.45 0.06
N ASN A 143 -2.73 -19.51 0.37
CA ASN A 143 -2.17 -20.41 -0.65
C ASN A 143 -3.22 -21.41 -1.12
N MET A 144 -3.88 -21.12 -2.24
CA MET A 144 -4.89 -21.97 -2.88
C MET A 144 -4.28 -22.90 -3.96
N SER A 145 -2.94 -22.97 -4.06
CA SER A 145 -2.25 -23.89 -4.96
C SER A 145 -2.10 -25.29 -4.35
N ASP A 146 -1.54 -26.21 -5.11
CA ASP A 146 -1.22 -27.59 -4.69
C ASP A 146 0.22 -27.76 -4.15
N ARG A 147 0.98 -26.65 -4.04
CA ARG A 147 2.39 -26.65 -3.61
C ARG A 147 2.62 -25.68 -2.45
N THR A 148 3.65 -25.95 -1.66
CA THR A 148 4.15 -24.98 -0.67
C THR A 148 4.75 -23.77 -1.39
N GLN A 149 4.40 -22.58 -0.94
CA GLN A 149 4.87 -21.30 -1.50
C GLN A 149 5.39 -20.38 -0.40
N THR A 150 6.36 -19.54 -0.74
CA THR A 150 6.90 -18.52 0.16
C THR A 150 6.64 -17.15 -0.44
N GLY A 151 6.15 -16.23 0.39
CA GLY A 151 5.92 -14.83 0.02
C GLY A 151 5.63 -13.98 1.24
N ALA A 152 5.74 -12.69 1.09
CA ALA A 152 5.30 -11.70 2.06
C ALA A 152 4.10 -10.93 1.51
N ILE A 153 3.21 -10.52 2.39
CA ILE A 153 2.15 -9.58 2.05
C ILE A 153 2.77 -8.20 1.82
N TRP A 154 2.40 -7.57 0.73
CA TRP A 154 2.90 -6.27 0.30
C TRP A 154 1.71 -5.33 0.08
N GLY A 155 1.46 -4.45 1.05
CA GLY A 155 0.44 -3.41 0.97
C GLY A 155 1.04 -2.14 0.36
N LEU A 156 0.53 -1.72 -0.80
CA LEU A 156 1.05 -0.56 -1.54
C LEU A 156 0.02 0.56 -1.52
N ASN A 157 0.35 1.66 -0.84
CA ASN A 157 -0.48 2.85 -0.80
C ASN A 157 0.01 3.86 -1.84
N VAL A 158 -0.62 3.88 -3.02
CA VAL A 158 -0.30 4.83 -4.11
C VAL A 158 -0.98 6.15 -3.83
N THR A 159 -0.21 7.11 -3.30
CA THR A 159 -0.71 8.44 -2.94
C THR A 159 -0.54 9.43 -4.07
N ASP A 160 -1.38 10.47 -4.07
CA ASP A 160 -1.45 11.46 -5.14
C ASP A 160 -0.19 12.34 -5.20
N LYS A 161 -0.09 13.12 -6.28
CA LYS A 161 1.01 14.04 -6.59
C LYS A 161 1.24 15.08 -5.50
N GLY A 162 2.50 15.50 -5.34
CA GLY A 162 2.91 16.57 -4.43
C GLY A 162 3.12 16.16 -2.98
N GLY A 163 2.92 14.86 -2.67
CA GLY A 163 3.09 14.34 -1.32
C GLY A 163 4.54 14.10 -0.92
N ARG A 164 4.73 13.84 0.37
CA ARG A 164 6.00 13.33 0.93
C ARG A 164 5.69 12.31 2.01
N ALA A 165 6.51 11.27 2.05
CA ALA A 165 6.40 10.21 3.04
C ALA A 165 7.67 10.13 3.89
N PHE A 166 7.48 9.70 5.14
CA PHE A 166 8.56 9.54 6.11
C PHE A 166 8.35 8.27 6.94
N VAL A 167 9.46 7.64 7.29
CA VAL A 167 9.54 6.57 8.27
C VAL A 167 10.62 6.87 9.29
N LYS A 168 10.46 6.37 10.51
CA LYS A 168 11.47 6.51 11.56
C LYS A 168 12.56 5.47 11.35
N GLN A 169 13.83 5.87 11.46
CA GLN A 169 14.93 4.94 11.46
C GLN A 169 14.94 4.10 12.73
N ALA A 170 15.42 2.84 12.62
CA ALA A 170 15.68 2.02 13.79
C ALA A 170 16.67 2.72 14.74
N ASN A 171 16.34 2.79 16.02
CA ASN A 171 17.11 3.53 17.02
C ASN A 171 17.35 2.74 18.33
N GLU A 172 17.08 1.44 18.33
CA GLU A 172 17.35 0.57 19.46
C GLU A 172 18.86 0.52 19.74
N ASP A 173 19.24 0.52 21.01
CA ASP A 173 20.63 0.37 21.43
C ASP A 173 21.09 -1.09 21.20
N THR A 174 21.97 -1.28 20.27
CA THR A 174 22.58 -2.57 19.92
C THR A 174 24.07 -2.62 20.29
N GLY A 175 24.56 -1.65 21.05
CA GLY A 175 25.99 -1.45 21.32
C GLY A 175 26.73 -1.05 20.02
N LEU A 176 27.56 -1.94 19.48
CA LEU A 176 28.36 -1.65 18.28
C LEU A 176 27.79 -2.33 17.01
N LEU A 177 26.66 -3.05 17.11
CA LEU A 177 26.11 -3.77 15.97
C LEU A 177 25.21 -2.85 15.12
N ALA A 178 25.30 -3.01 13.80
CA ALA A 178 24.40 -2.30 12.87
C ALA A 178 22.94 -2.75 13.06
N ASN A 179 22.02 -1.78 13.08
CA ASN A 179 20.58 -2.02 13.25
C ASN A 179 19.71 -1.33 12.19
N ARG A 180 20.30 -0.60 11.24
CA ARG A 180 19.59 0.14 10.20
C ARG A 180 19.81 -0.51 8.85
N THR A 181 18.71 -0.82 8.15
CA THR A 181 18.72 -1.26 6.75
C THR A 181 18.27 -0.10 5.88
N LEU A 182 19.04 0.20 4.85
CA LEU A 182 18.65 1.10 3.77
C LEU A 182 18.92 0.39 2.44
N MET A 183 17.85 0.01 1.75
CA MET A 183 17.93 -0.60 0.43
C MET A 183 17.74 0.45 -0.65
N LEU A 184 18.55 0.35 -1.68
CA LEU A 184 18.57 1.25 -2.84
C LEU A 184 18.42 0.44 -4.12
N TRP A 185 17.56 0.92 -5.01
CA TRP A 185 17.36 0.32 -6.33
C TRP A 185 18.37 0.85 -7.34
N PRO A 186 18.72 0.06 -8.38
CA PRO A 186 19.82 0.40 -9.31
C PRO A 186 19.56 1.65 -10.16
N TYR A 187 18.32 2.11 -10.24
CA TYR A 187 17.96 3.34 -10.95
C TYR A 187 18.01 4.60 -10.08
N ASN A 188 18.31 4.48 -8.79
CA ASN A 188 18.40 5.64 -7.89
C ASN A 188 19.59 6.54 -8.24
N VAL A 189 19.34 7.83 -8.28
CA VAL A 189 20.40 8.86 -8.36
C VAL A 189 20.52 9.51 -6.99
N MET A 190 21.63 9.27 -6.29
CA MET A 190 21.80 9.66 -4.87
C MET A 190 21.85 11.17 -4.60
N THR A 191 21.95 12.00 -5.65
CA THR A 191 21.84 13.46 -5.58
C THR A 191 20.42 13.96 -5.78
N ASP A 192 19.45 13.05 -5.89
CA ASP A 192 18.04 13.38 -6.05
C ASP A 192 17.50 14.12 -4.82
N LYS A 193 16.94 15.29 -5.03
CA LYS A 193 16.43 16.17 -3.96
C LYS A 193 15.14 15.67 -3.32
N ARG A 194 14.48 14.67 -3.90
CA ARG A 194 13.30 14.02 -3.31
C ARG A 194 13.66 13.15 -2.12
N PHE A 195 14.88 12.61 -2.10
CA PHE A 195 15.38 11.79 -1.01
C PHE A 195 15.81 12.65 0.18
N TYR A 196 15.33 12.31 1.37
CA TYR A 196 15.69 12.92 2.64
C TYR A 196 16.14 11.85 3.62
N MET A 197 17.20 12.14 4.37
CA MET A 197 17.68 11.29 5.47
C MET A 197 18.39 12.13 6.50
N ASP A 198 18.05 11.93 7.78
CA ASP A 198 18.80 12.43 8.94
C ASP A 198 18.99 11.32 9.98
N ASP A 199 19.39 11.66 11.19
CA ASP A 199 19.64 10.67 12.27
C ASP A 199 18.35 9.96 12.74
N THR A 200 17.17 10.51 12.46
CA THR A 200 15.88 10.07 12.97
C THR A 200 14.97 9.51 11.90
N TYR A 201 14.96 10.13 10.72
CA TYR A 201 14.00 9.85 9.67
C TYR A 201 14.64 9.55 8.32
N VAL A 202 13.95 8.73 7.55
CA VAL A 202 14.16 8.56 6.11
C VAL A 202 12.87 8.97 5.42
N GLY A 203 12.97 9.72 4.34
CA GLY A 203 11.80 10.23 3.62
C GLY A 203 12.00 10.33 2.13
N LEU A 204 10.88 10.37 1.42
CA LEU A 204 10.82 10.54 -0.03
C LEU A 204 9.68 11.49 -0.39
N ALA A 205 9.96 12.45 -1.27
CA ALA A 205 8.97 13.37 -1.82
C ALA A 205 8.56 12.95 -3.22
N GLN A 206 7.36 13.34 -3.64
CA GLN A 206 6.94 13.27 -5.03
C GLN A 206 7.27 14.58 -5.76
N ASP A 207 7.73 14.47 -6.99
CA ASP A 207 7.96 15.60 -7.90
C ASP A 207 7.42 15.26 -9.29
N VAL A 208 6.47 16.07 -9.77
CA VAL A 208 5.85 15.90 -11.09
C VAL A 208 6.83 16.11 -12.26
N HIS A 209 7.99 16.68 -11.99
CA HIS A 209 9.06 16.89 -12.97
C HIS A 209 10.16 15.84 -12.92
N ALA A 210 10.00 14.80 -12.10
CA ALA A 210 10.97 13.73 -11.98
C ALA A 210 11.12 12.96 -13.30
N GLU A 211 12.32 12.90 -13.84
CA GLU A 211 12.62 12.14 -15.07
C GLU A 211 12.80 10.65 -14.80
N LEU A 212 13.31 10.29 -13.62
CA LEU A 212 13.56 8.91 -13.20
C LEU A 212 12.82 8.62 -11.89
N PRO A 213 12.42 7.37 -11.69
CA PRO A 213 11.89 6.96 -10.39
C PRO A 213 12.99 6.94 -9.32
N PHE A 214 12.57 6.96 -8.07
CA PHE A 214 13.43 6.73 -6.90
C PHE A 214 12.73 5.79 -5.93
N LYS A 215 13.41 4.75 -5.46
CA LYS A 215 12.87 3.80 -4.49
C LYS A 215 13.85 3.56 -3.36
N ILE A 216 13.34 3.51 -2.14
CA ILE A 216 14.10 3.12 -0.94
C ILE A 216 13.31 2.13 -0.11
N GLY A 217 14.03 1.23 0.55
CA GLY A 217 13.48 0.32 1.54
C GLY A 217 14.20 0.47 2.88
N SER A 218 13.50 0.21 3.97
CA SER A 218 14.04 0.28 5.34
C SER A 218 13.40 -0.76 6.26
N ASN A 219 14.13 -1.11 7.33
CA ASN A 219 13.61 -1.90 8.43
C ASN A 219 12.90 -0.99 9.44
N ASN A 220 11.69 -0.58 9.15
CA ASN A 220 10.89 0.29 10.01
C ASN A 220 10.47 -0.42 11.31
N THR A 221 11.38 -0.50 12.29
CA THR A 221 11.15 -1.21 13.56
C THR A 221 10.08 -0.53 14.41
N ALA A 222 9.86 0.78 14.22
CA ALA A 222 8.79 1.53 14.87
C ALA A 222 7.40 1.16 14.32
N GLY A 223 7.34 0.56 13.11
CA GLY A 223 6.09 0.17 12.47
C GLY A 223 5.20 1.34 12.05
N VAL A 224 5.76 2.54 11.90
CA VAL A 224 4.98 3.76 11.56
C VAL A 224 5.53 4.39 10.29
N ALA A 225 4.64 4.65 9.33
CA ALA A 225 4.89 5.50 8.17
C ALA A 225 3.87 6.65 8.14
N VAL A 226 4.28 7.81 7.66
CA VAL A 226 3.42 8.98 7.55
C VAL A 226 3.56 9.57 6.15
N CYS A 227 2.44 9.77 5.46
CA CYS A 227 2.39 10.49 4.20
C CYS A 227 1.63 11.81 4.39
N LEU A 228 2.23 12.90 3.94
CA LEU A 228 1.63 14.24 3.94
C LEU A 228 1.24 14.64 2.54
N ASN A 229 -0.03 14.97 2.34
CA ASN A 229 -0.52 15.52 1.08
C ASN A 229 -1.86 16.25 1.31
N HIS A 230 -2.18 17.22 0.47
CA HIS A 230 -3.49 17.89 0.43
C HIS A 230 -4.02 18.40 1.78
N GLY A 231 -3.13 18.87 2.67
CA GLY A 231 -3.51 19.35 4.01
C GLY A 231 -3.96 18.21 4.94
N THR A 232 -3.49 16.99 4.68
CA THR A 232 -3.80 15.79 5.45
C THR A 232 -2.53 15.01 5.75
N ALA A 233 -2.39 14.52 6.98
CA ALA A 233 -1.43 13.49 7.34
C ALA A 233 -2.13 12.13 7.33
N PHE A 234 -1.63 11.20 6.54
CA PHE A 234 -2.03 9.81 6.51
C PHE A 234 -0.99 8.98 7.26
N ARG A 235 -1.34 8.53 8.45
CA ARG A 235 -0.51 7.67 9.30
C ARG A 235 -0.89 6.22 9.08
N ILE A 236 0.12 5.39 8.80
CA ILE A 236 0.01 3.95 8.66
C ILE A 236 0.80 3.31 9.78
N THR A 237 0.18 2.43 10.56
CA THR A 237 0.85 1.68 11.63
C THR A 237 0.73 0.19 11.37
N THR A 238 1.88 -0.51 11.44
CA THR A 238 2.00 -1.96 11.26
C THR A 238 2.79 -2.58 12.41
N SER A 239 2.68 -3.89 12.58
CA SER A 239 3.52 -4.62 13.53
C SER A 239 4.83 -5.04 12.88
N TYR A 240 5.96 -4.66 13.48
CA TYR A 240 7.27 -5.22 13.15
C TYR A 240 7.57 -6.42 14.05
N LEU A 241 8.02 -7.53 13.46
CA LEU A 241 8.37 -8.76 14.19
C LEU A 241 9.89 -8.91 14.26
N PRO A 242 10.54 -8.61 15.41
CA PRO A 242 11.98 -8.75 15.57
C PRO A 242 12.45 -10.18 15.30
N GLY A 243 13.54 -10.32 14.55
CA GLY A 243 14.13 -11.62 14.21
C GLY A 243 13.43 -12.37 13.07
N ALA A 244 12.30 -11.89 12.56
CA ALA A 244 11.69 -12.44 11.36
C ALA A 244 12.47 -12.05 10.09
N SER A 245 12.36 -12.88 9.05
CA SER A 245 12.93 -12.57 7.74
C SER A 245 11.95 -11.72 6.94
N TYR A 246 12.40 -10.56 6.49
CA TYR A 246 11.63 -9.68 5.60
C TYR A 246 12.20 -9.72 4.17
N PRO A 247 11.40 -9.42 3.15
CA PRO A 247 11.89 -9.31 1.78
C PRO A 247 12.92 -8.19 1.61
N ASP A 248 13.54 -8.12 0.45
CA ASP A 248 14.46 -7.05 0.03
C ASP A 248 15.54 -6.74 1.09
N ASN A 249 16.19 -7.82 1.60
CA ASN A 249 17.22 -7.78 2.63
C ASN A 249 16.80 -7.15 3.97
N GLY A 250 15.55 -7.32 4.36
CA GLY A 250 15.05 -6.92 5.67
C GLY A 250 14.17 -5.67 5.65
N CYS A 251 13.56 -5.33 4.52
CA CYS A 251 12.65 -4.20 4.41
C CYS A 251 11.25 -4.56 4.92
N SER A 252 10.76 -3.81 5.91
CA SER A 252 9.37 -3.86 6.37
C SER A 252 8.56 -2.65 5.87
N VAL A 253 9.24 -1.70 5.23
CA VAL A 253 8.64 -0.55 4.55
C VAL A 253 9.47 -0.20 3.32
N GLU A 254 8.78 0.22 2.26
CA GLU A 254 9.41 0.79 1.07
C GLU A 254 8.68 2.08 0.67
N MET A 255 9.37 2.97 0.01
CA MET A 255 8.81 4.17 -0.58
C MET A 255 9.30 4.29 -2.02
N TYR A 256 8.36 4.49 -2.95
CA TYR A 256 8.64 4.68 -4.37
C TYR A 256 8.05 6.01 -4.84
N SER A 257 8.78 6.76 -5.65
CA SER A 257 8.31 8.03 -6.20
C SER A 257 8.66 8.13 -7.68
N CYS A 258 7.70 8.54 -8.47
CA CYS A 258 7.86 8.89 -9.88
C CYS A 258 7.14 10.21 -10.19
N ALA A 259 7.11 10.63 -11.46
CA ALA A 259 6.42 11.86 -11.87
C ALA A 259 4.90 11.83 -11.63
N ASN A 260 4.30 10.66 -11.46
CA ASN A 260 2.84 10.52 -11.37
C ASN A 260 2.32 10.36 -9.94
N PHE A 261 3.10 9.73 -9.03
CA PHE A 261 2.63 9.39 -7.69
C PHE A 261 3.78 9.12 -6.72
N LEU A 262 3.42 8.95 -5.45
CA LEU A 262 4.27 8.46 -4.37
C LEU A 262 3.64 7.20 -3.79
N GLU A 263 4.40 6.11 -3.63
CA GLU A 263 3.98 4.92 -2.92
C GLU A 263 4.59 4.88 -1.52
N VAL A 264 3.76 4.48 -0.56
CA VAL A 264 4.17 4.11 0.79
C VAL A 264 3.75 2.66 0.97
N GLU A 265 4.71 1.79 1.09
CA GLU A 265 4.53 0.36 0.96
C GLU A 265 4.90 -0.32 2.28
N THR A 266 4.03 -1.18 2.79
CA THR A 266 4.33 -1.97 4.00
C THR A 266 4.47 -3.44 3.65
N LEU A 267 5.39 -4.13 4.32
CA LEU A 267 5.67 -5.53 4.05
C LEU A 267 5.58 -6.36 5.34
N SER A 268 4.91 -7.50 5.23
CA SER A 268 4.96 -8.53 6.28
C SER A 268 6.31 -9.27 6.26
N PRO A 269 6.62 -10.06 7.28
CA PRO A 269 7.63 -11.10 7.15
C PRO A 269 7.34 -12.06 5.98
N LEU A 270 8.38 -12.75 5.51
CA LEU A 270 8.25 -13.87 4.59
C LEU A 270 7.61 -15.06 5.31
N TYR A 271 6.49 -15.55 4.77
CA TYR A 271 5.79 -16.73 5.25
C TYR A 271 5.90 -17.89 4.25
N THR A 272 6.16 -19.09 4.74
CA THR A 272 6.11 -20.32 3.94
C THR A 272 4.81 -21.04 4.23
N LEU A 273 3.90 -21.05 3.26
CA LEU A 273 2.53 -21.53 3.40
C LEU A 273 2.34 -22.83 2.61
N LYS A 274 1.82 -23.88 3.26
CA LYS A 274 1.34 -25.10 2.60
C LYS A 274 0.00 -24.84 1.89
N PRO A 275 -0.44 -25.74 1.01
CA PRO A 275 -1.78 -25.67 0.42
C PRO A 275 -2.87 -25.50 1.48
N GLY A 276 -3.71 -24.46 1.31
CA GLY A 276 -4.80 -24.10 2.22
C GLY A 276 -4.40 -23.23 3.42
N GLU A 277 -3.10 -23.05 3.70
CA GLU A 277 -2.65 -22.16 4.78
C GLU A 277 -2.72 -20.69 4.36
N ALA A 278 -2.88 -19.81 5.34
CA ALA A 278 -2.94 -18.35 5.15
C ALA A 278 -2.03 -17.62 6.13
N CYS A 279 -1.63 -16.42 5.75
CA CYS A 279 -1.00 -15.44 6.65
C CYS A 279 -1.73 -14.10 6.56
N GLU A 280 -1.44 -13.20 7.49
CA GLU A 280 -2.07 -11.89 7.55
C GLU A 280 -1.06 -10.77 7.82
N HIS A 281 -1.42 -9.56 7.36
CA HIS A 281 -0.74 -8.32 7.64
C HIS A 281 -1.77 -7.22 7.85
N ILE A 282 -1.57 -6.38 8.88
CA ILE A 282 -2.54 -5.36 9.26
C ILE A 282 -1.87 -3.99 9.16
N GLU A 283 -2.51 -3.11 8.43
CA GLU A 283 -2.26 -1.67 8.46
C GLU A 283 -3.38 -0.98 9.24
N ASN A 284 -3.04 -0.24 10.29
CA ASN A 284 -4.00 0.66 10.93
C ASN A 284 -3.78 2.06 10.36
N TRP A 285 -4.83 2.62 9.79
CA TRP A 285 -4.86 3.90 9.11
C TRP A 285 -5.52 4.96 9.95
N GLU A 286 -4.91 6.14 10.01
CA GLU A 286 -5.46 7.32 10.66
C GLU A 286 -5.20 8.55 9.79
N LEU A 287 -6.22 9.40 9.66
CA LEU A 287 -6.10 10.67 8.95
C LEU A 287 -6.21 11.83 9.94
N PHE A 288 -5.36 12.82 9.75
CA PHE A 288 -5.34 14.05 10.57
C PHE A 288 -5.29 15.27 9.64
N GLU A 289 -5.92 16.36 10.02
CA GLU A 289 -5.64 17.66 9.37
C GLU A 289 -4.21 18.09 9.67
N GLU A 290 -3.46 18.41 8.62
CA GLU A 290 -2.07 18.80 8.73
C GLU A 290 -1.66 19.73 7.60
N ASP A 291 -1.49 21.00 7.90
CA ASP A 291 -1.08 22.02 6.94
C ASP A 291 0.46 22.22 6.93
N SER A 292 1.17 21.71 7.94
CA SER A 292 2.63 21.82 8.00
C SER A 292 3.31 20.78 7.10
N ALA A 293 4.33 21.23 6.39
CA ALA A 293 5.23 20.35 5.65
C ALA A 293 6.60 20.21 6.33
N ASP A 294 6.80 20.79 7.51
CA ASP A 294 8.07 20.70 8.24
C ASP A 294 8.16 19.34 8.94
N ILE A 295 9.25 18.63 8.69
CA ILE A 295 9.51 17.31 9.30
C ILE A 295 9.55 17.38 10.84
N LYS A 296 9.88 18.51 11.43
CA LYS A 296 9.89 18.69 12.88
C LYS A 296 8.51 18.59 13.49
N ASP A 297 7.48 18.98 12.77
CA ASP A 297 6.09 18.92 13.21
C ASP A 297 5.52 17.50 13.08
N LEU A 298 6.20 16.63 12.29
CA LEU A 298 5.79 15.23 12.09
C LEU A 298 6.09 14.32 13.29
N HIS A 299 6.97 14.74 14.19
CA HIS A 299 7.37 13.91 15.33
C HIS A 299 6.17 13.39 16.14
N LYS A 300 5.10 14.19 16.24
CA LYS A 300 3.85 13.83 16.92
C LYS A 300 3.17 12.57 16.36
N TYR A 301 3.39 12.23 15.10
CA TYR A 301 2.80 11.05 14.46
C TYR A 301 3.60 9.76 14.70
N PHE A 302 4.79 9.87 15.27
CA PHE A 302 5.68 8.74 15.57
C PHE A 302 5.81 8.44 17.07
N LEU A 303 4.94 9.07 17.89
CA LEU A 303 4.88 8.87 19.35
C LEU A 303 3.98 7.70 19.73
#